data_a79de27df69a2aa7518b965c7a9796f7
#
_entry.id   a79de27df69a2aa7518b965c7a9796f7
#
_cell.length_a   1.000
_cell.length_b   1.000
_cell.length_c   1.000
_cell.angle_alpha   90.00
_cell.angle_beta   90.00
_cell.angle_gamma   90.00
#
_symmetry.space_group_name_H-M   'P 1'
#
loop_
_entity.id
_entity.type
_entity.pdbx_description
1 polymer ?
#
loop_
_entity_poly.entity_id
_entity_poly.type
_entity_poly.pdbx_seq_one_letter_code
_entity_poly.pdbx_strand_id
1 'polypeptide(L)'
;TCMAFAFCTAASAQDNFSFWKKDRAYAKNSFSINTGGPSQSVGFQFDHQLSKKTTVSVHYGESVPIDNGVDINGVTYTGTFGDASSWSGVNISYRPIETLQAFRVTAGIGVQSLNGRFDDPDGNSYHWHDGGVFTFTGFGYGLRPVKGVRLGVDIGLIKSGGGVVYTNGLTMDANSRALDFQIANSGGWYPNLQLTAGWGF
;
A
#
# COMPACT_ATOMS: atom_id res chain seq x y z
N THR A 1 -21.28 -12.81 -0.10
CA THR A 1 -21.89 -13.22 1.20
C THR A 1 -20.82 -13.73 2.18
N CYS A 2 -19.74 -14.37 1.74
CA CYS A 2 -18.68 -14.89 2.65
C CYS A 2 -17.81 -13.80 3.31
N MET A 3 -17.56 -12.66 2.63
CA MET A 3 -16.75 -11.58 3.21
C MET A 3 -17.44 -10.89 4.40
N ALA A 4 -18.75 -10.71 4.35
CA ALA A 4 -19.49 -10.10 5.46
C ALA A 4 -19.47 -10.98 6.73
N PHE A 5 -19.48 -12.30 6.55
CA PHE A 5 -19.43 -13.25 7.67
C PHE A 5 -18.04 -13.26 8.38
N ALA A 6 -16.96 -13.12 7.61
CA ALA A 6 -15.61 -13.04 8.18
C ALA A 6 -15.40 -11.76 9.01
N PHE A 7 -16.02 -10.64 8.62
CA PHE A 7 -15.99 -9.39 9.40
C PHE A 7 -16.80 -9.50 10.70
N CYS A 8 -17.94 -10.17 10.68
CA CYS A 8 -18.75 -10.35 11.89
C CYS A 8 -18.11 -11.30 12.91
N THR A 9 -17.47 -12.38 12.45
CA THR A 9 -16.77 -13.32 13.34
C THR A 9 -15.49 -12.71 13.93
N ALA A 10 -14.77 -11.88 13.18
CA ALA A 10 -13.64 -11.13 13.70
C ALA A 10 -14.05 -10.10 14.75
N ALA A 11 -15.22 -9.47 14.61
CA ALA A 11 -15.74 -8.52 15.59
C ALA A 11 -16.13 -9.19 16.92
N SER A 12 -16.68 -10.40 16.89
CA SER A 12 -17.05 -11.13 18.12
C SER A 12 -15.85 -11.80 18.82
N ALA A 13 -14.81 -12.18 18.08
CA ALA A 13 -13.56 -12.69 18.63
C ALA A 13 -12.74 -11.60 19.36
N GLN A 14 -13.00 -10.34 19.10
CA GLN A 14 -12.30 -9.20 19.68
C GLN A 14 -12.44 -9.11 21.21
N ASP A 15 -13.55 -9.57 21.77
CA ASP A 15 -13.82 -9.43 23.20
C ASP A 15 -13.03 -10.42 24.07
N ASN A 16 -12.51 -11.50 23.46
CA ASN A 16 -11.83 -12.58 24.18
C ASN A 16 -10.29 -12.46 24.21
N PHE A 17 -9.68 -11.64 23.36
CA PHE A 17 -8.23 -11.43 23.38
C PHE A 17 -7.86 -10.23 24.28
N SER A 18 -6.94 -10.46 25.21
CA SER A 18 -6.56 -9.46 26.23
C SER A 18 -6.01 -8.16 25.66
N PHE A 19 -5.39 -8.18 24.49
CA PHE A 19 -4.88 -6.96 23.85
C PHE A 19 -5.94 -6.18 23.05
N TRP A 20 -7.14 -6.74 22.86
CA TRP A 20 -8.31 -6.09 22.27
C TRP A 20 -9.26 -5.49 23.31
N LYS A 21 -8.91 -5.49 24.61
CA LYS A 21 -9.79 -4.98 25.67
C LYS A 21 -10.28 -3.57 25.35
N LYS A 22 -11.58 -3.37 25.57
CA LYS A 22 -12.30 -2.13 25.29
C LYS A 22 -11.81 -0.94 26.16
N ASP A 23 -11.28 -1.23 27.34
CA ASP A 23 -10.93 -0.27 28.40
C ASP A 23 -9.44 0.17 28.35
N ARG A 24 -8.75 -0.03 27.25
CA ARG A 24 -7.36 0.44 27.11
C ARG A 24 -7.32 1.96 27.06
N ALA A 25 -6.36 2.53 27.79
CA ALA A 25 -6.14 3.96 27.81
C ALA A 25 -5.91 4.51 26.41
N TYR A 26 -6.39 5.71 26.14
CA TYR A 26 -6.21 6.42 24.89
C TYR A 26 -4.73 6.72 24.64
N ALA A 27 -4.29 6.48 23.42
CA ALA A 27 -2.94 6.83 22.95
C ALA A 27 -3.03 8.02 22.01
N LYS A 28 -2.25 9.05 22.28
CA LYS A 28 -2.17 10.22 21.42
C LYS A 28 -1.27 9.99 20.22
N ASN A 29 -0.26 9.18 20.39
CA ASN A 29 0.70 8.85 19.34
C ASN A 29 0.88 7.34 19.21
N SER A 30 1.34 6.91 18.08
CA SER A 30 1.80 5.55 17.87
C SER A 30 2.87 5.46 16.79
N PHE A 31 3.70 4.44 16.91
CA PHE A 31 4.65 4.04 15.90
C PHE A 31 4.32 2.63 15.44
N SER A 32 4.41 2.38 14.15
CA SER A 32 4.04 1.10 13.55
C SER A 32 4.98 0.74 12.40
N ILE A 33 5.12 -0.56 12.18
CA ILE A 33 5.70 -1.14 10.97
C ILE A 33 4.55 -1.64 10.13
N ASN A 34 4.63 -1.45 8.83
CA ASN A 34 3.64 -1.95 7.89
C ASN A 34 4.30 -2.74 6.76
N THR A 35 3.51 -3.61 6.12
CA THR A 35 3.87 -4.28 4.89
C THR A 35 2.73 -4.14 3.90
N GLY A 36 3.06 -4.02 2.62
CA GLY A 36 2.14 -3.64 1.56
C GLY A 36 2.34 -2.19 1.15
N GLY A 37 1.31 -1.54 0.62
CA GLY A 37 1.41 -0.20 0.05
C GLY A 37 1.70 -0.23 -1.45
N PRO A 38 2.06 0.92 -2.03
CA PRO A 38 2.18 1.08 -3.49
C PRO A 38 3.17 0.13 -4.15
N SER A 39 4.18 -0.32 -3.42
CA SER A 39 5.29 -1.11 -3.95
C SER A 39 5.47 -2.46 -3.26
N GLN A 40 4.45 -2.97 -2.56
CA GLN A 40 4.57 -4.17 -1.72
C GLN A 40 5.73 -4.06 -0.70
N SER A 41 5.92 -2.89 -0.15
CA SER A 41 7.06 -2.48 0.66
C SER A 41 6.96 -2.91 2.12
N VAL A 42 8.09 -2.84 2.80
CA VAL A 42 8.14 -2.72 4.25
C VAL A 42 8.30 -1.25 4.61
N GLY A 43 7.53 -0.78 5.56
CA GLY A 43 7.54 0.64 5.90
C GLY A 43 7.29 0.93 7.35
N PHE A 44 7.41 2.22 7.66
CA PHE A 44 7.16 2.79 8.98
C PHE A 44 6.01 3.78 8.91
N GLN A 45 5.26 3.84 9.98
CA GLN A 45 4.14 4.75 10.12
C GLN A 45 4.16 5.38 11.51
N PHE A 46 4.04 6.69 11.55
CA PHE A 46 3.78 7.44 12.77
C PHE A 46 2.39 8.03 12.70
N ASP A 47 1.57 7.77 13.76
CA ASP A 47 0.22 8.29 13.87
C ASP A 47 0.15 9.32 14.98
N HIS A 48 -0.55 10.41 14.71
CA HIS A 48 -0.95 11.40 15.69
C HIS A 48 -2.47 11.52 15.73
N GLN A 49 -3.06 11.35 16.92
CA GLN A 49 -4.50 11.46 17.11
C GLN A 49 -4.90 12.91 17.29
N LEU A 50 -5.59 13.49 16.32
CA LEU A 50 -6.20 14.82 16.45
C LEU A 50 -7.43 14.79 17.34
N SER A 51 -8.18 13.70 17.31
CA SER A 51 -9.37 13.46 18.14
C SER A 51 -9.58 11.95 18.34
N LYS A 52 -10.58 11.55 19.15
CA LYS A 52 -10.95 10.14 19.25
C LYS A 52 -11.36 9.50 17.92
N LYS A 53 -11.79 10.31 16.95
CA LYS A 53 -12.28 9.86 15.64
C LYS A 53 -11.27 10.09 14.52
N THR A 54 -10.33 11.02 14.65
CA THR A 54 -9.47 11.47 13.56
C THR A 54 -8.01 11.25 13.90
N THR A 55 -7.29 10.62 12.98
CA THR A 55 -5.84 10.38 13.04
C THR A 55 -5.19 10.98 11.81
N VAL A 56 -4.04 11.62 11.98
CA VAL A 56 -3.10 11.94 10.90
C VAL A 56 -1.93 10.98 11.00
N SER A 57 -1.51 10.44 9.88
CA SER A 57 -0.39 9.48 9.81
C SER A 57 0.61 9.95 8.77
N VAL A 58 1.89 9.79 9.08
CA VAL A 58 3.00 9.95 8.15
C VAL A 58 3.60 8.59 7.89
N HIS A 59 3.89 8.30 6.63
CA HIS A 59 4.41 7.00 6.20
C HIS A 59 5.69 7.17 5.41
N TYR A 60 6.54 6.17 5.53
CA TYR A 60 7.67 5.93 4.65
C TYR A 60 7.81 4.43 4.43
N GLY A 61 8.11 4.01 3.21
CA GLY A 61 8.35 2.61 2.89
C GLY A 61 9.33 2.43 1.74
N GLU A 62 9.98 1.28 1.74
CA GLU A 62 10.88 0.83 0.69
C GLU A 62 10.41 -0.52 0.17
N SER A 63 10.53 -0.74 -1.12
CA SER A 63 10.17 -2.02 -1.72
C SER A 63 11.17 -3.10 -1.38
N VAL A 64 10.66 -4.31 -1.28
CA VAL A 64 11.48 -5.51 -1.37
C VAL A 64 11.46 -5.93 -2.84
N PRO A 65 12.61 -6.11 -3.51
CA PRO A 65 12.64 -6.58 -4.88
C PRO A 65 11.91 -7.93 -5.01
N ILE A 66 11.05 -8.05 -6.02
CA ILE A 66 10.30 -9.26 -6.29
C ILE A 66 10.53 -9.63 -7.75
N ASP A 67 11.08 -10.82 -7.98
CA ASP A 67 11.18 -11.38 -9.32
C ASP A 67 9.82 -11.92 -9.76
N ASN A 68 9.36 -11.47 -10.90
CA ASN A 68 8.06 -11.84 -11.42
C ASN A 68 8.09 -11.96 -12.96
N GLY A 69 7.18 -12.79 -13.48
CA GLY A 69 6.87 -12.84 -14.90
C GLY A 69 5.58 -12.11 -15.19
N VAL A 70 5.54 -11.32 -16.24
CA VAL A 70 4.34 -10.60 -16.68
C VAL A 70 4.07 -10.91 -18.14
N ASP A 71 2.85 -11.33 -18.47
CA ASP A 71 2.40 -11.50 -19.85
C ASP A 71 1.75 -10.22 -20.35
N ILE A 72 2.31 -9.66 -21.43
CA ILE A 72 1.76 -8.47 -22.07
C ILE A 72 1.62 -8.76 -23.56
N ASN A 73 0.40 -8.70 -24.06
CA ASN A 73 0.08 -8.96 -25.45
C ASN A 73 0.64 -10.30 -26.02
N GLY A 74 0.68 -11.34 -25.16
CA GLY A 74 1.18 -12.66 -25.52
C GLY A 74 2.70 -12.82 -25.52
N VAL A 75 3.42 -11.82 -25.02
CA VAL A 75 4.87 -11.89 -24.76
C VAL A 75 5.10 -11.99 -23.26
N THR A 76 5.83 -13.02 -22.84
CA THR A 76 6.21 -13.20 -21.42
C THR A 76 7.49 -12.44 -21.15
N TYR A 77 7.40 -11.45 -20.27
CA TYR A 77 8.54 -10.70 -19.76
C TYR A 77 8.93 -11.24 -18.39
N THR A 78 10.22 -11.37 -18.14
CA THR A 78 10.76 -11.75 -16.82
C THR A 78 11.56 -10.59 -16.26
N GLY A 79 11.43 -10.35 -14.97
CA GLY A 79 12.18 -9.23 -14.40
C GLY A 79 11.94 -9.01 -12.91
N THR A 80 12.52 -7.94 -12.41
CA THR A 80 12.47 -7.56 -11.01
C THR A 80 11.63 -6.29 -10.83
N PHE A 81 10.62 -6.38 -9.99
CA PHE A 81 9.82 -5.24 -9.52
C PHE A 81 10.35 -4.75 -8.18
N GLY A 82 10.34 -3.45 -7.98
CA GLY A 82 10.60 -2.87 -6.66
C GLY A 82 12.06 -2.64 -6.33
N ASP A 83 12.98 -2.85 -7.27
CA ASP A 83 14.39 -2.53 -7.04
C ASP A 83 14.58 -1.02 -6.81
N ALA A 84 15.24 -0.66 -5.69
CA ALA A 84 15.45 0.73 -5.27
C ALA A 84 14.17 1.61 -5.31
N SER A 85 13.02 1.02 -4.97
CA SER A 85 11.75 1.73 -4.95
C SER A 85 11.41 2.20 -3.53
N SER A 86 10.85 3.41 -3.45
CA SER A 86 10.43 3.99 -2.18
C SER A 86 9.16 4.81 -2.32
N TRP A 87 8.47 5.03 -1.21
CA TRP A 87 7.33 5.92 -1.15
C TRP A 87 7.22 6.59 0.21
N SER A 88 6.64 7.77 0.24
CA SER A 88 6.31 8.49 1.45
C SER A 88 5.01 9.25 1.30
N GLY A 89 4.28 9.44 2.39
CA GLY A 89 3.00 10.11 2.30
C GLY A 89 2.40 10.49 3.65
N VAL A 90 1.27 11.19 3.56
CA VAL A 90 0.46 11.61 4.69
C VAL A 90 -0.96 11.15 4.47
N ASN A 91 -1.57 10.55 5.50
CA ASN A 91 -2.95 10.11 5.48
C ASN A 91 -3.75 10.75 6.59
N ILE A 92 -5.03 10.94 6.32
CA ILE A 92 -6.05 11.23 7.33
C ILE A 92 -6.97 10.03 7.40
N SER A 93 -7.15 9.49 8.61
CA SER A 93 -8.11 8.42 8.90
C SER A 93 -9.23 8.96 9.78
N TYR A 94 -10.47 8.61 9.43
CA TYR A 94 -11.65 8.98 10.17
C TYR A 94 -12.43 7.74 10.61
N ARG A 95 -12.91 7.71 11.86
CA ARG A 95 -13.71 6.62 12.45
C ARG A 95 -15.17 7.08 12.58
N PRO A 96 -16.03 6.75 11.60
CA PRO A 96 -17.41 7.25 11.59
C PRO A 96 -18.29 6.65 12.69
N ILE A 97 -17.98 5.41 13.12
CA ILE A 97 -18.84 4.62 14.00
C ILE A 97 -18.22 4.56 15.39
N GLU A 98 -18.86 5.17 16.39
CA GLU A 98 -18.33 5.24 17.77
C GLU A 98 -18.24 3.87 18.45
N THR A 99 -19.19 3.01 18.20
CA THR A 99 -19.22 1.64 18.72
C THR A 99 -18.22 0.71 18.02
N LEU A 100 -17.74 1.07 16.83
CA LEU A 100 -16.81 0.31 16.04
C LEU A 100 -15.54 1.12 15.75
N GLN A 101 -14.82 1.49 16.78
CA GLN A 101 -13.59 2.31 16.67
C GLN A 101 -12.44 1.64 15.90
N ALA A 102 -12.54 0.34 15.66
CA ALA A 102 -11.59 -0.37 14.82
C ALA A 102 -11.76 -0.04 13.33
N PHE A 103 -12.98 0.27 12.88
CA PHE A 103 -13.26 0.64 11.51
C PHE A 103 -12.89 2.10 11.25
N ARG A 104 -12.22 2.32 10.12
CA ARG A 104 -11.87 3.67 9.67
C ARG A 104 -11.95 3.80 8.15
N VAL A 105 -12.19 5.01 7.70
CA VAL A 105 -12.02 5.44 6.31
C VAL A 105 -10.73 6.24 6.26
N THR A 106 -9.92 6.02 5.24
CA THR A 106 -8.62 6.66 5.10
C THR A 106 -8.49 7.29 3.71
N ALA A 107 -7.95 8.48 3.67
CA ALA A 107 -7.53 9.14 2.43
C ALA A 107 -6.16 9.77 2.64
N GLY A 108 -5.35 9.82 1.58
CA GLY A 108 -4.00 10.35 1.69
C GLY A 108 -3.40 10.72 0.35
N ILE A 109 -2.24 11.35 0.45
CA ILE A 109 -1.42 11.77 -0.67
C ILE A 109 0.05 11.49 -0.33
N GLY A 110 0.83 11.18 -1.33
CA GLY A 110 2.25 10.95 -1.16
C GLY A 110 3.04 11.11 -2.44
N VAL A 111 4.32 10.83 -2.33
CA VAL A 111 5.25 10.76 -3.45
C VAL A 111 5.87 9.37 -3.49
N GLN A 112 6.11 8.89 -4.68
CA GLN A 112 6.69 7.57 -4.91
C GLN A 112 7.78 7.63 -5.98
N SER A 113 8.66 6.65 -5.92
CA SER A 113 9.63 6.32 -6.95
C SER A 113 9.66 4.80 -7.05
N LEU A 114 8.86 4.25 -7.95
CA LEU A 114 8.76 2.81 -8.17
C LEU A 114 9.55 2.46 -9.41
N ASN A 115 10.37 1.43 -9.33
CA ASN A 115 11.21 0.98 -10.42
C ASN A 115 11.01 -0.50 -10.69
N GLY A 116 11.16 -0.89 -11.93
CA GLY A 116 11.17 -2.27 -12.36
C GLY A 116 12.05 -2.45 -13.59
N ARG A 117 12.57 -3.64 -13.74
CA ARG A 117 13.31 -4.07 -14.93
C ARG A 117 12.66 -5.32 -15.47
N PHE A 118 12.48 -5.38 -16.77
CA PHE A 118 11.93 -6.53 -17.47
C PHE A 118 12.79 -6.87 -18.68
N ASP A 119 12.98 -8.15 -18.90
CA ASP A 119 13.68 -8.67 -20.05
C ASP A 119 12.69 -9.50 -20.88
N ASP A 120 12.68 -9.31 -22.19
CA ASP A 120 11.88 -10.12 -23.10
C ASP A 120 12.62 -11.38 -23.53
N PRO A 121 11.93 -12.34 -24.20
CA PRO A 121 12.58 -13.57 -24.70
C PRO A 121 13.68 -13.35 -25.73
N ASP A 122 13.70 -12.20 -26.39
CA ASP A 122 14.71 -11.84 -27.41
C ASP A 122 15.93 -11.14 -26.79
N GLY A 123 15.94 -10.97 -25.45
CA GLY A 123 17.05 -10.38 -24.70
C GLY A 123 17.06 -8.85 -24.66
N ASN A 124 15.95 -8.19 -25.00
CA ASN A 124 15.83 -6.75 -24.80
C ASN A 124 15.46 -6.45 -23.36
N SER A 125 16.07 -5.42 -22.78
CA SER A 125 15.79 -4.95 -21.42
C SER A 125 14.94 -3.68 -21.43
N TYR A 126 13.93 -3.66 -20.59
CA TYR A 126 13.01 -2.57 -20.39
C TYR A 126 13.08 -2.10 -18.95
N HIS A 127 13.16 -0.81 -18.75
CA HIS A 127 13.10 -0.19 -17.43
C HIS A 127 11.76 0.54 -17.29
N TRP A 128 11.04 0.22 -16.25
CA TRP A 128 9.81 0.89 -15.88
C TRP A 128 10.06 1.79 -14.67
N HIS A 129 9.53 3.00 -14.72
CA HIS A 129 9.60 3.94 -13.63
C HIS A 129 8.25 4.64 -13.47
N ASP A 130 7.65 4.55 -12.27
CA ASP A 130 6.48 5.33 -11.88
C ASP A 130 6.90 6.24 -10.72
N GLY A 131 7.20 7.49 -11.06
CA GLY A 131 7.63 8.51 -10.11
C GLY A 131 6.63 9.64 -10.02
N GLY A 132 6.53 10.25 -8.83
CA GLY A 132 5.71 11.43 -8.61
C GLY A 132 4.64 11.27 -7.56
N VAL A 133 3.55 12.01 -7.71
CA VAL A 133 2.48 12.08 -6.71
C VAL A 133 1.52 10.92 -6.89
N PHE A 134 1.15 10.28 -5.78
CA PHE A 134 0.02 9.36 -5.73
C PHE A 134 -1.03 9.83 -4.72
N THR A 135 -2.26 9.37 -4.89
CA THR A 135 -3.32 9.50 -3.90
C THR A 135 -3.80 8.12 -3.47
N PHE A 136 -4.24 8.03 -2.23
CA PHE A 136 -4.75 6.81 -1.64
C PHE A 136 -6.13 7.06 -1.03
N THR A 137 -7.04 6.10 -1.20
CA THR A 137 -8.32 6.06 -0.50
C THR A 137 -8.68 4.62 -0.14
N GLY A 138 -9.27 4.41 1.02
CA GLY A 138 -9.60 3.07 1.44
C GLY A 138 -10.30 2.98 2.79
N PHE A 139 -10.43 1.73 3.22
CA PHE A 139 -11.00 1.35 4.50
C PHE A 139 -9.96 0.60 5.32
N GLY A 140 -9.97 0.81 6.62
CA GLY A 140 -9.11 0.08 7.53
C GLY A 140 -9.88 -0.53 8.68
N TYR A 141 -9.31 -1.59 9.23
CA TYR A 141 -9.79 -2.24 10.43
C TYR A 141 -8.64 -2.49 11.41
N GLY A 142 -8.87 -2.31 12.70
CA GLY A 142 -7.81 -2.34 13.71
C GLY A 142 -7.22 -0.96 13.97
N LEU A 143 -5.95 -0.87 14.40
CA LEU A 143 -5.22 0.36 14.73
C LEU A 143 -6.03 1.34 15.59
N ARG A 144 -6.75 0.81 16.59
CA ARG A 144 -7.49 1.65 17.55
C ARG A 144 -6.52 2.62 18.23
N PRO A 145 -6.97 3.85 18.59
CA PRO A 145 -6.14 4.85 19.26
C PRO A 145 -5.96 4.52 20.75
N VAL A 146 -5.36 3.38 21.05
CA VAL A 146 -5.19 2.85 22.41
C VAL A 146 -3.73 2.56 22.70
N LYS A 147 -3.33 2.68 23.97
CA LYS A 147 -1.97 2.37 24.42
C LYS A 147 -1.64 0.88 24.26
N GLY A 148 -0.39 0.59 23.94
CA GLY A 148 0.14 -0.75 23.77
C GLY A 148 -0.01 -1.29 22.34
N VAL A 149 0.00 -2.60 22.17
CA VAL A 149 0.00 -3.28 20.86
C VAL A 149 -1.22 -2.89 20.04
N ARG A 150 -0.99 -2.60 18.77
CA ARG A 150 -2.00 -2.25 17.76
C ARG A 150 -1.74 -3.08 16.51
N LEU A 151 -2.79 -3.68 15.98
CA LEU A 151 -2.76 -4.42 14.73
C LEU A 151 -3.85 -3.88 13.82
N GLY A 152 -3.61 -3.86 12.54
CA GLY A 152 -4.60 -3.42 11.59
C GLY A 152 -4.33 -3.88 10.16
N VAL A 153 -5.38 -3.79 9.37
CA VAL A 153 -5.37 -4.01 7.93
C VAL A 153 -6.06 -2.83 7.26
N ASP A 154 -5.47 -2.37 6.16
CA ASP A 154 -6.06 -1.38 5.27
C ASP A 154 -6.22 -1.97 3.87
N ILE A 155 -7.37 -1.74 3.28
CA ILE A 155 -7.70 -2.11 1.91
C ILE A 155 -8.14 -0.85 1.20
N GLY A 156 -7.60 -0.60 0.03
CA GLY A 156 -7.94 0.61 -0.69
C GLY A 156 -7.48 0.61 -2.13
N LEU A 157 -7.53 1.78 -2.70
CA LEU A 157 -7.10 2.05 -4.06
C LEU A 157 -6.06 3.17 -4.05
N ILE A 158 -5.04 2.99 -4.85
CA ILE A 158 -4.01 3.98 -5.12
C ILE A 158 -4.23 4.49 -6.54
N LYS A 159 -4.13 5.79 -6.73
CA LYS A 159 -4.08 6.46 -8.02
C LYS A 159 -2.72 7.11 -8.17
N SER A 160 -1.93 6.66 -9.14
CA SER A 160 -0.67 7.30 -9.53
C SER A 160 -0.79 8.06 -10.84
N GLY A 161 0.26 8.79 -11.19
CA GLY A 161 0.39 9.46 -12.48
C GLY A 161 0.63 8.50 -13.65
N GLY A 162 1.05 7.28 -13.35
CA GLY A 162 1.42 6.25 -14.31
C GLY A 162 2.92 6.16 -14.55
N GLY A 163 3.34 4.96 -14.97
CA GLY A 163 4.73 4.66 -15.24
C GLY A 163 5.15 5.08 -16.65
N VAL A 164 6.44 5.29 -16.79
CA VAL A 164 7.13 5.48 -18.08
C VAL A 164 8.06 4.29 -18.30
N VAL A 165 8.06 3.76 -19.50
CA VAL A 165 8.97 2.69 -19.90
C VAL A 165 10.02 3.23 -20.85
N TYR A 166 11.26 2.86 -20.63
CA TYR A 166 12.37 3.18 -21.50
C TYR A 166 13.26 1.94 -21.70
N THR A 167 13.93 1.88 -22.84
CA THR A 167 14.79 0.75 -23.21
C THR A 167 16.25 1.19 -23.33
N ASN A 168 17.15 0.27 -23.06
CA ASN A 168 18.58 0.45 -23.35
C ASN A 168 18.95 0.03 -24.78
N GLY A 169 17.99 -0.40 -25.58
CA GLY A 169 18.18 -0.86 -26.95
C GLY A 169 17.48 0.04 -27.96
N LEU A 170 18.08 0.20 -29.13
CA LEU A 170 17.61 1.07 -30.20
C LEU A 170 16.97 0.32 -31.39
N THR A 171 16.48 -0.90 -31.19
CA THR A 171 15.74 -1.61 -32.22
C THR A 171 14.29 -1.12 -32.29
N MET A 172 13.72 -1.06 -33.49
CA MET A 172 12.31 -0.68 -33.68
C MET A 172 11.37 -1.59 -32.88
N ASP A 173 11.68 -2.87 -32.77
CA ASP A 173 10.90 -3.83 -32.00
C ASP A 173 10.93 -3.55 -30.50
N ALA A 174 12.08 -3.18 -29.95
CA ALA A 174 12.21 -2.78 -28.57
C ALA A 174 11.36 -1.55 -28.23
N ASN A 175 11.31 -0.56 -29.12
CA ASN A 175 10.48 0.62 -28.96
C ASN A 175 8.98 0.30 -29.00
N SER A 176 8.55 -0.61 -29.86
CA SER A 176 7.16 -1.05 -29.92
C SER A 176 6.73 -1.76 -28.64
N ARG A 177 7.57 -2.66 -28.13
CA ARG A 177 7.31 -3.38 -26.88
C ARG A 177 7.34 -2.45 -25.66
N ALA A 178 8.23 -1.46 -25.63
CA ALA A 178 8.26 -0.44 -24.60
C ALA A 178 6.95 0.38 -24.58
N LEU A 179 6.39 0.67 -25.75
CA LEU A 179 5.09 1.32 -25.86
C LEU A 179 3.96 0.44 -25.33
N ASP A 180 3.99 -0.85 -25.60
CA ASP A 180 3.02 -1.81 -25.06
C ASP A 180 3.09 -1.86 -23.53
N PHE A 181 4.26 -1.85 -22.95
CA PHE A 181 4.45 -1.73 -21.50
C PHE A 181 3.88 -0.41 -20.96
N GLN A 182 4.15 0.67 -21.63
CA GLN A 182 3.66 1.99 -21.24
C GLN A 182 2.13 2.04 -21.28
N ILE A 183 1.49 1.47 -22.28
CA ILE A 183 0.03 1.37 -22.38
C ILE A 183 -0.53 0.49 -21.26
N ALA A 184 0.06 -0.66 -21.01
CA ALA A 184 -0.37 -1.59 -19.98
C ALA A 184 -0.26 -1.01 -18.57
N ASN A 185 0.71 -0.13 -18.34
CA ASN A 185 1.00 0.45 -17.02
C ASN A 185 0.63 1.93 -16.91
N SER A 186 0.08 2.53 -17.97
CA SER A 186 -0.32 3.93 -17.98
C SER A 186 -1.41 4.19 -16.95
N GLY A 187 -1.07 4.99 -16.01
CA GLY A 187 -1.79 5.64 -14.92
C GLY A 187 -3.16 5.11 -14.59
N GLY A 188 -3.25 4.25 -13.63
CA GLY A 188 -4.48 3.64 -13.24
C GLY A 188 -4.75 3.67 -11.76
N TRP A 189 -5.90 3.11 -11.42
CA TRP A 189 -6.23 2.72 -10.08
C TRP A 189 -5.72 1.31 -9.86
N TYR A 190 -4.96 1.09 -8.81
CA TYR A 190 -4.55 -0.26 -8.42
C TYR A 190 -4.88 -0.54 -6.95
N PRO A 191 -5.18 -1.83 -6.64
CA PRO A 191 -5.54 -2.20 -5.29
C PRO A 191 -4.34 -2.05 -4.36
N ASN A 192 -4.62 -1.66 -3.12
CA ASN A 192 -3.66 -1.63 -2.04
C ASN A 192 -4.15 -2.48 -0.89
N LEU A 193 -3.29 -3.34 -0.39
CA LEU A 193 -3.48 -4.10 0.85
C LEU A 193 -2.28 -3.82 1.74
N GLN A 194 -2.55 -3.35 2.97
CA GLN A 194 -1.51 -3.03 3.94
C GLN A 194 -1.82 -3.69 5.28
N LEU A 195 -0.86 -4.41 5.81
CA LEU A 195 -0.89 -4.94 7.18
C LEU A 195 0.00 -4.09 8.06
N THR A 196 -0.48 -3.77 9.24
CA THR A 196 0.22 -2.86 10.17
C THR A 196 0.25 -3.43 11.57
N ALA A 197 1.43 -3.40 12.19
CA ALA A 197 1.65 -3.75 13.58
C ALA A 197 2.42 -2.63 14.28
N GLY A 198 1.99 -2.23 15.48
CA GLY A 198 2.60 -1.10 16.15
C GLY A 198 2.29 -0.99 17.62
N TRP A 199 2.72 0.14 18.20
CA TRP A 199 2.58 0.46 19.61
C TRP A 199 2.06 1.88 19.81
N GLY A 200 0.98 2.01 20.59
CA GLY A 200 0.40 3.28 20.98
C GLY A 200 0.89 3.76 22.37
N PHE A 201 1.17 5.06 22.50
CA PHE A 201 1.66 5.69 23.73
C PHE A 201 1.09 7.09 23.96
#